data_934573f3bceb8226048eec00868bd200
#
_entry.id   934573f3bceb8226048eec00868bd200
#
_cell.length_a   1.000
_cell.length_b   1.000
_cell.length_c   1.000
_cell.angle_alpha   90.00
_cell.angle_beta   90.00
_cell.angle_gamma   90.00
#
_symmetry.space_group_name_H-M   'P 1'
#
loop_
_entity.id
_entity.type
_entity.pdbx_description
1 polymer ?
#
loop_
_entity_poly.entity_id
_entity_poly.type
_entity_poly.pdbx_seq_one_letter_code
_entity_poly.pdbx_strand_id
1 'polypeptide(L)'
;MKYKGALIADIHFGALPIDDLYNELQMFLDYIDKKDIDFIIILGDWFDRKLNMNSKDAKYSTICFERICQIAMNNNIKVRMIQGTESHDNNQLEILEILAKNKHIDFKVFYEVGEEELFPNFNVLYVPEEYITSFDDKYGKYMNNNYDMIFGHGVIQEVKFASYLQQTEKTMKKAPIFKSNMLMSICDGPIFFGHVHTRDVFHDRVYYVGSYSRWMFGEEEDKGFYTVKYDNKTKEFETKFIVNQLAKRYDTIEIYDKDTRFYKLDKESQIKYLISILDGIDYDFIRIQFYIPDDYSEYNFLISMITESFSKYKNVKLDFKVNSKIKSRKQVEEKINILLERYGFIFDNKIDCYTKIRQFIIEKFNKDISIDKIKDFTN
;
A
#
# COMPACT_ATOMS: atom_id res chain seq x y z
N MET A 1 -20.18 -26.87 3.48
CA MET A 1 -19.76 -26.44 4.83
C MET A 1 -19.48 -24.96 4.78
N LYS A 2 -19.75 -24.27 5.88
CA LYS A 2 -19.51 -22.82 5.98
C LYS A 2 -18.25 -22.59 6.79
N TYR A 3 -17.36 -21.78 6.24
CA TYR A 3 -16.10 -21.39 6.89
C TYR A 3 -16.06 -19.88 7.07
N LYS A 4 -15.43 -19.45 8.17
CA LYS A 4 -15.27 -18.03 8.51
C LYS A 4 -13.79 -17.69 8.62
N GLY A 5 -13.37 -16.67 7.89
CA GLY A 5 -12.00 -16.18 7.88
C GLY A 5 -11.86 -14.75 8.38
N ALA A 6 -10.70 -14.43 8.91
CA ALA A 6 -10.23 -13.07 9.15
C ALA A 6 -8.97 -12.82 8.32
N LEU A 7 -8.92 -11.67 7.64
CA LEU A 7 -7.92 -11.35 6.62
C LEU A 7 -7.32 -9.98 6.93
N ILE A 8 -6.02 -9.93 7.17
CA ILE A 8 -5.28 -8.71 7.50
C ILE A 8 -4.09 -8.56 6.55
N ALA A 9 -3.74 -7.34 6.17
CA ALA A 9 -2.65 -7.03 5.24
C ALA A 9 -1.83 -5.84 5.71
N ASP A 10 -0.62 -5.74 5.22
CA ASP A 10 0.21 -4.54 5.23
C ASP A 10 0.27 -3.90 6.64
N ILE A 11 0.72 -4.69 7.62
CA ILE A 11 0.86 -4.26 9.02
C ILE A 11 2.10 -3.40 9.21
N HIS A 12 3.20 -3.78 8.56
CA HIS A 12 4.47 -3.04 8.51
C HIS A 12 5.06 -2.69 9.88
N PHE A 13 5.37 -3.70 10.68
CA PHE A 13 6.16 -3.48 11.89
C PHE A 13 7.48 -2.76 11.57
N GLY A 14 7.66 -1.60 12.17
CA GLY A 14 8.79 -0.70 11.96
C GLY A 14 8.48 0.56 11.15
N ALA A 15 7.27 0.69 10.57
CA ALA A 15 6.84 1.91 9.88
C ALA A 15 6.29 2.97 10.85
N LEU A 16 5.46 2.54 11.77
CA LEU A 16 4.78 3.41 12.75
C LEU A 16 5.49 3.39 14.12
N PRO A 17 5.22 4.37 14.99
CA PRO A 17 5.55 4.26 16.40
C PRO A 17 4.95 2.99 16.98
N ILE A 18 5.80 2.12 17.51
CA ILE A 18 5.42 0.74 17.86
C ILE A 18 4.34 0.68 18.93
N ASP A 19 4.31 1.62 19.85
CA ASP A 19 3.30 1.65 20.91
C ASP A 19 1.90 1.93 20.34
N ASP A 20 1.81 2.76 19.28
CA ASP A 20 0.55 3.02 18.57
C ASP A 20 0.10 1.78 17.79
N LEU A 21 0.97 1.20 16.95
CA LEU A 21 0.66 -0.01 16.17
C LEU A 21 0.27 -1.18 17.07
N TYR A 22 0.96 -1.37 18.20
CA TYR A 22 0.64 -2.41 19.16
C TYR A 22 -0.76 -2.24 19.76
N ASN A 23 -1.11 -1.01 20.13
CA ASN A 23 -2.46 -0.70 20.66
C ASN A 23 -3.54 -0.94 19.59
N GLU A 24 -3.29 -0.51 18.36
CA GLU A 24 -4.21 -0.73 17.25
C GLU A 24 -4.44 -2.22 16.98
N LEU A 25 -3.38 -3.03 16.99
CA LEU A 25 -3.48 -4.48 16.77
C LEU A 25 -4.27 -5.23 17.85
N GLN A 26 -4.40 -4.68 19.06
CA GLN A 26 -5.25 -5.30 20.08
C GLN A 26 -6.69 -5.45 19.61
N MET A 27 -7.19 -4.53 18.78
CA MET A 27 -8.55 -4.64 18.24
C MET A 27 -8.71 -5.87 17.32
N PHE A 28 -7.74 -6.14 16.46
CA PHE A 28 -7.74 -7.34 15.62
C PHE A 28 -7.62 -8.61 16.48
N LEU A 29 -6.67 -8.65 17.41
CA LEU A 29 -6.44 -9.77 18.32
C LEU A 29 -7.67 -10.08 19.16
N ASP A 30 -8.30 -9.06 19.72
CA ASP A 30 -9.54 -9.18 20.48
C ASP A 30 -10.70 -9.67 19.62
N TYR A 31 -10.75 -9.27 18.35
CA TYR A 31 -11.78 -9.72 17.43
C TYR A 31 -11.66 -11.21 17.13
N ILE A 32 -10.47 -11.69 16.78
CA ILE A 32 -10.25 -13.11 16.44
C ILE A 32 -10.35 -14.03 17.68
N ASP A 33 -10.10 -13.51 18.90
CA ASP A 33 -10.25 -14.25 20.15
C ASP A 33 -11.73 -14.44 20.55
N LYS A 34 -12.57 -13.41 20.26
CA LYS A 34 -13.99 -13.39 20.66
C LYS A 34 -14.95 -13.95 19.60
N LYS A 35 -14.49 -14.14 18.37
CA LYS A 35 -15.32 -14.58 17.25
C LYS A 35 -15.01 -16.02 16.87
N ASP A 36 -16.04 -16.68 16.38
CA ASP A 36 -15.93 -18.00 15.79
C ASP A 36 -15.29 -17.88 14.39
N ILE A 37 -13.97 -18.11 14.33
CA ILE A 37 -13.11 -17.98 13.15
C ILE A 37 -12.44 -19.34 12.90
N ASP A 38 -12.50 -19.85 11.66
CA ASP A 38 -11.89 -21.10 11.25
C ASP A 38 -10.47 -20.91 10.71
N PHE A 39 -10.21 -19.75 10.07
CA PHE A 39 -8.89 -19.44 9.51
C PHE A 39 -8.53 -17.96 9.57
N ILE A 40 -7.24 -17.69 9.65
CA ILE A 40 -6.65 -16.35 9.57
C ILE A 40 -5.68 -16.33 8.39
N ILE A 41 -5.78 -15.29 7.55
CA ILE A 41 -4.82 -15.04 6.47
C ILE A 41 -4.14 -13.69 6.70
N ILE A 42 -2.81 -13.71 6.71
CA ILE A 42 -1.96 -12.53 6.73
C ILE A 42 -1.41 -12.36 5.31
N LEU A 43 -1.87 -11.30 4.64
CA LEU A 43 -1.69 -11.07 3.21
C LEU A 43 -0.41 -10.30 2.89
N GLY A 44 0.71 -10.63 3.55
CA GLY A 44 2.01 -10.04 3.31
C GLY A 44 2.27 -8.73 4.05
N ASP A 45 3.50 -8.26 3.91
CA ASP A 45 4.05 -7.04 4.50
C ASP A 45 3.76 -6.95 6.01
N TRP A 46 4.14 -8.03 6.71
CA TRP A 46 4.15 -8.07 8.17
C TRP A 46 5.18 -7.10 8.73
N PHE A 47 6.38 -7.06 8.12
CA PHE A 47 7.43 -6.11 8.44
C PHE A 47 7.49 -4.98 7.40
N ASP A 48 8.00 -3.80 7.79
CA ASP A 48 8.25 -2.66 6.90
C ASP A 48 9.64 -2.72 6.24
N ARG A 49 10.57 -3.30 6.96
CA ARG A 49 11.99 -3.43 6.59
C ARG A 49 12.64 -4.49 7.46
N LYS A 50 13.88 -4.80 7.16
CA LYS A 50 14.68 -5.65 8.06
C LYS A 50 14.84 -4.99 9.43
N LEU A 51 14.27 -5.62 10.46
CA LEU A 51 14.30 -5.14 11.83
C LEU A 51 15.55 -5.65 12.57
N ASN A 52 16.10 -4.83 13.45
CA ASN A 52 17.08 -5.30 14.40
C ASN A 52 16.37 -6.12 15.49
N MET A 53 16.84 -7.34 15.75
CA MET A 53 16.26 -8.24 16.75
C MET A 53 16.17 -7.66 18.16
N ASN A 54 17.01 -6.66 18.49
CA ASN A 54 16.98 -5.97 19.77
C ASN A 54 16.03 -4.75 19.77
N SER A 55 15.39 -4.43 18.65
CA SER A 55 14.45 -3.30 18.58
C SER A 55 13.14 -3.60 19.30
N LYS A 56 12.45 -2.54 19.71
CA LYS A 56 11.08 -2.65 20.22
C LYS A 56 10.15 -3.24 19.16
N ASP A 57 10.31 -2.83 17.89
CA ASP A 57 9.47 -3.31 16.78
C ASP A 57 9.56 -4.83 16.62
N ALA A 58 10.76 -5.41 16.63
CA ALA A 58 10.94 -6.86 16.55
C ALA A 58 10.30 -7.57 17.74
N LYS A 59 10.47 -7.03 18.95
CA LYS A 59 9.88 -7.59 20.17
C LYS A 59 8.35 -7.58 20.11
N TYR A 60 7.74 -6.45 19.76
CA TYR A 60 6.28 -6.34 19.73
C TYR A 60 5.66 -7.11 18.57
N SER A 61 6.33 -7.18 17.40
CA SER A 61 5.95 -8.07 16.31
C SER A 61 5.86 -9.53 16.81
N THR A 62 6.88 -9.99 17.53
CA THR A 62 6.90 -11.33 18.14
C THR A 62 5.75 -11.52 19.13
N ILE A 63 5.52 -10.56 20.03
CA ILE A 63 4.42 -10.63 21.03
C ILE A 63 3.05 -10.70 20.34
N CYS A 64 2.81 -9.89 19.31
CA CYS A 64 1.55 -9.91 18.57
C CYS A 64 1.35 -11.26 17.86
N PHE A 65 2.39 -11.78 17.23
CA PHE A 65 2.32 -13.08 16.56
C PHE A 65 2.13 -14.24 17.55
N GLU A 66 2.82 -14.22 18.70
CA GLU A 66 2.58 -15.19 19.77
C GLU A 66 1.14 -15.17 20.28
N ARG A 67 0.52 -13.99 20.34
CA ARG A 67 -0.90 -13.88 20.72
C ARG A 67 -1.80 -14.50 19.65
N ILE A 68 -1.52 -14.28 18.36
CA ILE A 68 -2.22 -14.98 17.27
C ILE A 68 -2.08 -16.51 17.44
N CYS A 69 -0.86 -16.99 17.69
CA CYS A 69 -0.61 -18.41 17.91
C CYS A 69 -1.42 -18.97 19.09
N GLN A 70 -1.47 -18.22 20.20
CA GLN A 70 -2.23 -18.64 21.40
C GLN A 70 -3.73 -18.74 21.12
N ILE A 71 -4.28 -17.75 20.39
CA ILE A 71 -5.70 -17.73 20.00
C ILE A 71 -5.97 -18.90 19.02
N ALA A 72 -5.09 -19.11 18.05
CA ALA A 72 -5.21 -20.19 17.07
C ALA A 72 -5.19 -21.57 17.73
N MET A 73 -4.29 -21.77 18.70
CA MET A 73 -4.21 -23.01 19.47
C MET A 73 -5.48 -23.27 20.28
N ASN A 74 -5.98 -22.24 20.96
CA ASN A 74 -7.15 -22.38 21.83
C ASN A 74 -8.43 -22.67 21.05
N ASN A 75 -8.54 -22.17 19.82
CA ASN A 75 -9.76 -22.23 19.00
C ASN A 75 -9.62 -23.12 17.77
N ASN A 76 -8.49 -23.84 17.64
CA ASN A 76 -8.17 -24.71 16.48
C ASN A 76 -8.26 -23.99 15.12
N ILE A 77 -7.73 -22.75 15.06
CA ILE A 77 -7.74 -21.91 13.88
C ILE A 77 -6.54 -22.20 13.00
N LYS A 78 -6.74 -22.35 11.69
CA LYS A 78 -5.65 -22.43 10.73
C LYS A 78 -5.11 -21.04 10.41
N VAL A 79 -3.81 -20.86 10.46
CA VAL A 79 -3.16 -19.57 10.14
C VAL A 79 -2.29 -19.71 8.91
N ARG A 80 -2.50 -18.84 7.93
CA ARG A 80 -1.67 -18.79 6.72
C ARG A 80 -1.12 -17.38 6.55
N MET A 81 0.11 -17.30 6.10
CA MET A 81 0.80 -16.05 5.82
C MET A 81 1.37 -16.11 4.41
N ILE A 82 1.28 -15.03 3.70
CA ILE A 82 1.91 -14.86 2.38
C ILE A 82 3.10 -13.92 2.60
N GLN A 83 4.24 -14.21 1.99
CA GLN A 83 5.32 -13.25 1.92
C GLN A 83 4.87 -12.06 1.09
N GLY A 84 5.07 -10.85 1.62
CA GLY A 84 4.85 -9.60 0.91
C GLY A 84 6.06 -9.19 0.09
N THR A 85 6.28 -7.89 -0.01
CA THR A 85 7.44 -7.32 -0.72
C THR A 85 8.75 -7.81 -0.11
N GLU A 86 9.67 -8.29 -0.95
CA GLU A 86 10.92 -8.91 -0.49
C GLU A 86 11.75 -7.97 0.40
N SER A 87 11.79 -6.66 0.10
CA SER A 87 12.50 -5.68 0.93
C SER A 87 11.87 -5.47 2.31
N HIS A 88 10.61 -5.83 2.47
CA HIS A 88 9.85 -5.73 3.71
C HIS A 88 10.00 -7.00 4.55
N ASP A 89 9.42 -8.08 4.10
CA ASP A 89 9.36 -9.33 4.88
C ASP A 89 10.69 -10.09 4.90
N ASN A 90 11.39 -10.16 3.76
CA ASN A 90 12.65 -10.88 3.65
C ASN A 90 12.63 -12.22 4.40
N ASN A 91 13.75 -12.75 4.83
CA ASN A 91 13.84 -13.98 5.61
C ASN A 91 13.37 -13.84 7.09
N GLN A 92 12.79 -12.72 7.47
CA GLN A 92 12.34 -12.47 8.84
C GLN A 92 11.11 -13.32 9.23
N LEU A 93 10.31 -13.75 8.26
CA LEU A 93 9.13 -14.60 8.50
C LEU A 93 9.51 -15.97 9.08
N GLU A 94 10.73 -16.47 8.85
CA GLU A 94 11.24 -17.72 9.42
C GLU A 94 11.16 -17.74 10.96
N ILE A 95 11.31 -16.58 11.61
CA ILE A 95 11.18 -16.46 13.06
C ILE A 95 9.76 -16.79 13.51
N LEU A 96 8.78 -16.34 12.74
CA LEU A 96 7.37 -16.61 13.01
C LEU A 96 7.03 -18.09 12.83
N GLU A 97 7.63 -18.74 11.83
CA GLU A 97 7.48 -20.19 11.64
C GLU A 97 8.05 -20.98 12.82
N ILE A 98 9.21 -20.59 13.35
CA ILE A 98 9.80 -21.21 14.53
C ILE A 98 8.89 -21.06 15.75
N LEU A 99 8.33 -19.86 15.95
CA LEU A 99 7.38 -19.59 17.05
C LEU A 99 6.10 -20.44 16.92
N ALA A 100 5.52 -20.49 15.73
CA ALA A 100 4.32 -21.28 15.45
C ALA A 100 4.56 -22.77 15.66
N LYS A 101 5.69 -23.29 15.19
CA LYS A 101 6.10 -24.69 15.38
C LYS A 101 6.23 -25.03 16.87
N ASN A 102 6.82 -24.15 17.66
CA ASN A 102 6.97 -24.35 19.11
C ASN A 102 5.61 -24.35 19.85
N LYS A 103 4.61 -23.70 19.30
CA LYS A 103 3.23 -23.67 19.84
C LYS A 103 2.33 -24.77 19.25
N HIS A 104 2.85 -25.58 18.31
CA HIS A 104 2.12 -26.67 17.66
C HIS A 104 0.81 -26.23 16.98
N ILE A 105 0.78 -25.04 16.40
CA ILE A 105 -0.37 -24.56 15.63
C ILE A 105 -0.29 -24.95 14.15
N ASP A 106 -1.42 -25.02 13.48
CA ASP A 106 -1.50 -25.21 12.03
C ASP A 106 -1.20 -23.87 11.33
N PHE A 107 0.10 -23.59 11.16
CA PHE A 107 0.65 -22.40 10.53
C PHE A 107 1.52 -22.74 9.33
N LYS A 108 1.39 -21.96 8.26
CA LYS A 108 2.25 -22.07 7.08
C LYS A 108 2.48 -20.71 6.44
N VAL A 109 3.72 -20.46 6.02
CA VAL A 109 4.10 -19.31 5.20
C VAL A 109 4.24 -19.75 3.74
N PHE A 110 3.71 -18.94 2.82
CA PHE A 110 3.89 -19.12 1.39
C PHE A 110 4.89 -18.08 0.90
N TYR A 111 6.11 -18.54 0.61
CA TYR A 111 7.19 -17.74 0.00
C TYR A 111 7.12 -17.76 -1.52
N GLU A 112 6.46 -18.76 -2.07
CA GLU A 112 6.23 -18.96 -3.50
C GLU A 112 4.77 -19.28 -3.75
N VAL A 113 4.32 -19.04 -5.00
CA VAL A 113 2.96 -19.44 -5.41
C VAL A 113 2.70 -20.90 -5.10
N GLY A 114 1.60 -21.16 -4.44
CA GLY A 114 1.24 -22.50 -3.99
C GLY A 114 -0.25 -22.68 -3.76
N GLU A 115 -0.69 -23.91 -3.83
CA GLU A 115 -2.10 -24.30 -3.57
C GLU A 115 -2.20 -25.22 -2.36
N GLU A 116 -3.35 -25.22 -1.73
CA GLU A 116 -3.66 -26.05 -0.57
C GLU A 116 -5.16 -26.36 -0.51
N GLU A 117 -5.51 -27.58 -0.17
CA GLU A 117 -6.83 -27.88 0.36
C GLU A 117 -6.89 -27.47 1.83
N LEU A 118 -7.28 -26.20 2.08
CA LEU A 118 -7.27 -25.61 3.43
C LEU A 118 -8.23 -26.36 4.37
N PHE A 119 -9.39 -26.75 3.87
CA PHE A 119 -10.35 -27.63 4.52
C PHE A 119 -10.90 -28.62 3.47
N PRO A 120 -11.57 -29.72 3.87
CA PRO A 120 -12.10 -30.67 2.91
C PRO A 120 -12.98 -30.03 1.83
N ASN A 121 -12.58 -30.19 0.57
CA ASN A 121 -13.17 -29.59 -0.63
C ASN A 121 -13.17 -28.04 -0.59
N PHE A 122 -12.14 -27.45 0.01
CA PHE A 122 -11.92 -26.00 0.03
C PHE A 122 -10.49 -25.71 -0.45
N ASN A 123 -10.34 -25.49 -1.74
CA ASN A 123 -9.07 -25.31 -2.42
C ASN A 123 -8.72 -23.83 -2.53
N VAL A 124 -7.53 -23.48 -2.12
CA VAL A 124 -7.03 -22.11 -2.04
C VAL A 124 -5.73 -21.96 -2.81
N LEU A 125 -5.61 -20.90 -3.57
CA LEU A 125 -4.37 -20.46 -4.20
C LEU A 125 -3.76 -19.29 -3.41
N TYR A 126 -2.47 -19.40 -3.09
CA TYR A 126 -1.68 -18.37 -2.44
C TYR A 126 -0.66 -17.79 -3.44
N VAL A 127 -0.64 -16.47 -3.59
CA VAL A 127 0.15 -15.76 -4.59
C VAL A 127 0.98 -14.68 -3.90
N PRO A 128 2.17 -15.01 -3.36
CA PRO A 128 3.09 -14.01 -2.80
C PRO A 128 3.65 -13.11 -3.90
N GLU A 129 4.24 -11.97 -3.50
CA GLU A 129 4.97 -11.13 -4.43
C GLU A 129 6.30 -11.79 -4.80
N GLU A 130 6.43 -12.19 -6.05
CA GLU A 130 7.63 -12.86 -6.56
C GLU A 130 8.19 -12.12 -7.77
N TYR A 131 9.51 -12.01 -7.84
CA TYR A 131 10.19 -11.46 -9.02
C TYR A 131 10.50 -12.58 -10.00
N ILE A 132 9.83 -12.56 -11.14
CA ILE A 132 9.83 -13.62 -12.14
C ILE A 132 10.35 -13.17 -13.49
N THR A 133 10.87 -14.11 -14.28
CA THR A 133 11.28 -13.90 -15.67
C THR A 133 10.18 -14.27 -16.66
N SER A 134 9.35 -15.25 -16.33
CA SER A 134 8.25 -15.74 -17.17
C SER A 134 7.03 -16.03 -16.32
N PHE A 135 5.91 -15.45 -16.70
CA PHE A 135 4.62 -15.69 -16.03
C PHE A 135 4.15 -17.14 -16.22
N ASP A 136 4.21 -17.65 -17.45
CA ASP A 136 3.71 -18.98 -17.78
C ASP A 136 4.49 -20.09 -17.08
N ASP A 137 5.83 -19.93 -16.99
CA ASP A 137 6.67 -20.92 -16.29
C ASP A 137 6.36 -20.99 -14.80
N LYS A 138 6.04 -19.86 -14.18
CA LYS A 138 5.79 -19.79 -12.73
C LYS A 138 4.34 -20.10 -12.37
N TYR A 139 3.39 -19.50 -13.08
CA TYR A 139 1.96 -19.54 -12.72
C TYR A 139 1.13 -20.46 -13.62
N GLY A 140 1.63 -20.84 -14.81
CA GLY A 140 0.84 -21.55 -15.85
C GLY A 140 0.16 -22.82 -15.36
N LYS A 141 0.82 -23.60 -14.48
CA LYS A 141 0.23 -24.84 -13.93
C LYS A 141 -0.99 -24.58 -13.03
N TYR A 142 -1.05 -23.42 -12.38
CA TYR A 142 -2.15 -23.05 -11.50
C TYR A 142 -3.35 -22.48 -12.25
N MET A 143 -3.11 -21.96 -13.47
CA MET A 143 -4.18 -21.36 -14.31
C MET A 143 -5.16 -22.38 -14.90
N ASN A 144 -4.88 -23.67 -14.76
CA ASN A 144 -5.75 -24.75 -15.23
C ASN A 144 -6.61 -25.36 -14.11
N ASN A 145 -6.43 -24.93 -12.86
CA ASN A 145 -7.19 -25.41 -11.72
C ASN A 145 -8.35 -24.44 -11.40
N ASN A 146 -9.25 -24.86 -10.52
CA ASN A 146 -10.30 -24.00 -10.00
C ASN A 146 -10.21 -23.92 -8.48
N TYR A 147 -10.29 -22.71 -7.95
CA TYR A 147 -10.11 -22.42 -6.53
C TYR A 147 -11.37 -21.86 -5.91
N ASP A 148 -11.55 -22.14 -4.63
CA ASP A 148 -12.60 -21.56 -3.82
C ASP A 148 -12.28 -20.11 -3.41
N MET A 149 -11.01 -19.83 -3.15
CA MET A 149 -10.49 -18.49 -2.86
C MET A 149 -9.08 -18.32 -3.39
N ILE A 150 -8.71 -17.08 -3.65
CA ILE A 150 -7.32 -16.69 -3.93
C ILE A 150 -6.89 -15.63 -2.93
N PHE A 151 -5.74 -15.84 -2.34
CA PHE A 151 -5.08 -14.88 -1.46
C PHE A 151 -3.75 -14.47 -2.07
N GLY A 152 -3.49 -13.17 -2.19
CA GLY A 152 -2.27 -12.70 -2.83
C GLY A 152 -1.69 -11.44 -2.22
N HIS A 153 -0.45 -11.15 -2.60
CA HIS A 153 0.23 -9.90 -2.36
C HIS A 153 0.88 -9.45 -3.67
N GLY A 154 0.55 -8.24 -4.14
CA GLY A 154 1.06 -7.72 -5.40
C GLY A 154 0.07 -6.85 -6.16
N VAL A 155 0.36 -6.59 -7.42
CA VAL A 155 -0.35 -5.59 -8.23
C VAL A 155 -1.38 -6.22 -9.15
N ILE A 156 -2.61 -5.69 -9.11
CA ILE A 156 -3.69 -6.00 -10.05
C ILE A 156 -3.81 -4.84 -11.05
N GLN A 157 -4.08 -5.14 -12.31
CA GLN A 157 -4.04 -4.18 -13.43
C GLN A 157 -5.01 -2.99 -13.25
N GLU A 158 -6.12 -3.19 -12.58
CA GLU A 158 -7.17 -2.18 -12.38
C GLU A 158 -6.75 -1.07 -11.42
N VAL A 159 -5.69 -1.28 -10.62
CA VAL A 159 -5.15 -0.25 -9.73
C VAL A 159 -4.58 0.91 -10.52
N LYS A 160 -4.95 2.11 -10.14
CA LYS A 160 -4.34 3.32 -10.72
C LYS A 160 -2.82 3.27 -10.58
N PHE A 161 -2.12 3.55 -11.70
CA PHE A 161 -0.65 3.51 -11.73
C PHE A 161 -0.01 2.14 -11.45
N ALA A 162 -0.70 1.04 -11.77
CA ALA A 162 -0.19 -0.32 -11.57
C ALA A 162 1.26 -0.52 -12.07
N SER A 163 1.61 0.08 -13.21
CA SER A 163 2.97 0.00 -13.76
C SER A 163 4.05 0.67 -12.89
N TYR A 164 3.69 1.66 -12.06
CA TYR A 164 4.62 2.32 -11.15
C TYR A 164 4.81 1.55 -9.84
N LEU A 165 3.84 0.72 -9.48
CA LEU A 165 3.91 -0.14 -8.29
C LEU A 165 4.73 -1.40 -8.56
N GLN A 166 4.96 -1.73 -9.85
CA GLN A 166 5.76 -2.88 -10.24
C GLN A 166 7.24 -2.62 -9.96
N GLN A 167 7.78 -3.30 -8.97
CA GLN A 167 9.20 -3.23 -8.66
C GLN A 167 10.03 -3.99 -9.70
N THR A 168 11.23 -3.49 -9.98
CA THR A 168 12.20 -4.14 -10.86
C THR A 168 13.49 -4.40 -10.10
N GLU A 169 13.92 -5.65 -10.05
CA GLU A 169 15.28 -5.96 -9.62
C GLU A 169 16.32 -5.47 -10.65
N LYS A 170 17.58 -5.41 -10.23
CA LYS A 170 18.73 -5.12 -11.12
C LYS A 170 18.87 -6.14 -12.26
N THR A 171 18.29 -7.32 -12.12
CA THR A 171 18.13 -8.35 -13.14
C THR A 171 16.84 -8.11 -13.92
N MET A 172 16.62 -8.77 -15.04
CA MET A 172 15.39 -8.64 -15.85
C MET A 172 14.10 -9.17 -15.18
N LYS A 173 14.15 -9.52 -13.91
CA LYS A 173 12.99 -10.01 -13.16
C LYS A 173 12.09 -8.86 -12.72
N LYS A 174 10.78 -9.10 -12.75
CA LYS A 174 9.75 -8.15 -12.35
C LYS A 174 8.66 -8.85 -11.56
N ALA A 175 8.09 -8.16 -10.59
CA ALA A 175 6.85 -8.59 -9.99
C ALA A 175 5.73 -8.56 -11.06
N PRO A 176 4.88 -9.58 -11.15
CA PRO A 176 3.81 -9.63 -12.15
C PRO A 176 2.71 -8.62 -11.83
N ILE A 177 2.06 -8.12 -12.88
CA ILE A 177 0.78 -7.42 -12.79
C ILE A 177 -0.29 -8.42 -13.17
N PHE A 178 -1.14 -8.78 -12.23
CA PHE A 178 -2.23 -9.72 -12.45
C PHE A 178 -3.42 -9.02 -13.11
N LYS A 179 -4.13 -9.76 -13.98
CA LYS A 179 -5.42 -9.28 -14.50
C LYS A 179 -6.55 -9.87 -13.64
N SER A 180 -7.45 -9.03 -13.15
CA SER A 180 -8.58 -9.49 -12.33
C SER A 180 -9.41 -10.56 -13.04
N ASN A 181 -9.70 -10.36 -14.34
CA ASN A 181 -10.45 -11.33 -15.13
C ASN A 181 -9.77 -12.71 -15.21
N MET A 182 -8.44 -12.76 -15.27
CA MET A 182 -7.68 -14.01 -15.25
C MET A 182 -7.82 -14.70 -13.89
N LEU A 183 -7.67 -13.98 -12.79
CA LEU A 183 -7.85 -14.54 -11.45
C LEU A 183 -9.29 -15.02 -11.23
N MET A 184 -10.28 -14.26 -11.71
CA MET A 184 -11.70 -14.62 -11.63
C MET A 184 -12.05 -15.83 -12.46
N SER A 185 -11.33 -16.11 -13.56
CA SER A 185 -11.60 -17.29 -14.40
C SER A 185 -11.20 -18.61 -13.76
N ILE A 186 -10.36 -18.57 -12.72
CA ILE A 186 -9.88 -19.74 -11.98
C ILE A 186 -10.34 -19.77 -10.52
N CYS A 187 -11.25 -18.89 -10.13
CA CYS A 187 -11.73 -18.79 -8.74
C CYS A 187 -13.25 -18.62 -8.70
N ASP A 188 -13.95 -19.45 -7.93
CA ASP A 188 -15.39 -19.36 -7.75
C ASP A 188 -15.80 -18.32 -6.70
N GLY A 189 -14.99 -18.15 -5.65
CA GLY A 189 -15.26 -17.26 -4.52
C GLY A 189 -14.52 -15.93 -4.58
N PRO A 190 -14.37 -15.27 -3.44
CA PRO A 190 -13.69 -13.98 -3.35
C PRO A 190 -12.17 -14.11 -3.45
N ILE A 191 -11.55 -13.03 -3.94
CA ILE A 191 -10.11 -12.88 -4.15
C ILE A 191 -9.63 -11.72 -3.30
N PHE A 192 -8.61 -11.92 -2.45
CA PHE A 192 -8.10 -10.88 -1.57
C PHE A 192 -6.60 -10.65 -1.78
N PHE A 193 -6.22 -9.38 -1.90
CA PHE A 193 -4.84 -8.96 -2.08
C PHE A 193 -4.42 -7.92 -1.05
N GLY A 194 -3.17 -8.00 -0.60
CA GLY A 194 -2.39 -6.94 0.05
C GLY A 194 -1.54 -6.15 -0.95
N HIS A 195 -0.54 -5.40 -0.48
CA HIS A 195 0.39 -4.56 -1.22
C HIS A 195 -0.11 -3.13 -1.48
N VAL A 196 -1.35 -2.94 -1.87
CA VAL A 196 -1.94 -1.61 -2.06
C VAL A 196 -2.64 -1.18 -0.78
N HIS A 197 -2.11 -0.13 -0.15
CA HIS A 197 -2.59 0.30 1.16
C HIS A 197 -3.98 0.90 1.14
N THR A 198 -4.45 1.32 -0.03
CA THR A 198 -5.82 1.80 -0.22
C THR A 198 -6.76 0.62 -0.42
N ARG A 199 -7.79 0.56 0.42
CA ARG A 199 -8.86 -0.43 0.27
C ARG A 199 -9.63 -0.18 -1.02
N ASP A 200 -9.83 -1.24 -1.83
CA ASP A 200 -10.61 -1.16 -3.07
C ASP A 200 -11.32 -2.48 -3.35
N VAL A 201 -12.35 -2.43 -4.19
CA VAL A 201 -13.12 -3.61 -4.61
C VAL A 201 -13.39 -3.54 -6.11
N PHE A 202 -12.99 -4.59 -6.83
CA PHE A 202 -13.23 -4.72 -8.26
C PHE A 202 -14.19 -5.88 -8.53
N HIS A 203 -15.12 -5.67 -9.44
CA HIS A 203 -16.06 -6.72 -9.89
C HIS A 203 -16.79 -7.43 -8.74
N ASP A 204 -17.06 -6.73 -7.63
CA ASP A 204 -17.76 -7.21 -6.43
C ASP A 204 -17.14 -8.43 -5.73
N ARG A 205 -15.95 -8.89 -6.15
CA ARG A 205 -15.32 -10.10 -5.61
C ARG A 205 -13.79 -10.10 -5.56
N VAL A 206 -13.14 -9.07 -6.05
CA VAL A 206 -11.69 -8.86 -5.98
C VAL A 206 -11.42 -7.69 -5.05
N TYR A 207 -10.79 -7.96 -3.93
CA TYR A 207 -10.61 -7.03 -2.82
C TYR A 207 -9.13 -6.70 -2.61
N TYR A 208 -8.78 -5.43 -2.61
CA TYR A 208 -7.63 -4.97 -1.84
C TYR A 208 -8.05 -4.72 -0.41
N VAL A 209 -7.37 -5.41 0.53
CA VAL A 209 -7.69 -5.29 1.96
C VAL A 209 -7.31 -3.91 2.47
N GLY A 210 -6.23 -3.33 1.92
CA GLY A 210 -5.61 -2.11 2.40
C GLY A 210 -4.75 -2.34 3.64
N SER A 211 -3.93 -1.37 3.98
CA SER A 211 -3.11 -1.45 5.19
C SER A 211 -3.98 -1.42 6.45
N TYR A 212 -3.52 -2.12 7.49
CA TYR A 212 -4.23 -2.18 8.77
C TYR A 212 -4.27 -0.83 9.50
N SER A 213 -3.23 -0.02 9.32
CA SER A 213 -3.07 1.31 9.92
C SER A 213 -2.77 2.36 8.86
N ARG A 214 -2.95 3.64 9.21
CA ARG A 214 -2.47 4.75 8.38
C ARG A 214 -1.02 5.06 8.73
N TRP A 215 -0.20 5.31 7.71
CA TRP A 215 1.22 5.61 7.92
C TRP A 215 1.59 7.01 7.51
N MET A 216 0.84 7.61 6.61
CA MET A 216 1.22 8.88 6.03
C MET A 216 0.03 9.76 5.74
N PHE A 217 0.32 11.03 5.52
CA PHE A 217 -0.65 12.00 5.03
C PHE A 217 -1.12 11.63 3.61
N GLY A 218 -2.44 11.70 3.41
CA GLY A 218 -3.10 11.34 2.15
C GLY A 218 -3.82 9.99 2.19
N GLU A 219 -3.68 9.23 3.28
CA GLU A 219 -4.47 8.03 3.53
C GLU A 219 -5.73 8.40 4.33
N GLU A 220 -6.77 8.82 3.62
CA GLU A 220 -8.01 9.35 4.24
C GLU A 220 -9.04 8.26 4.54
N GLU A 221 -9.00 7.14 3.80
CA GLU A 221 -9.96 6.05 3.93
C GLU A 221 -9.84 5.29 5.26
N ASP A 222 -10.92 4.59 5.63
CA ASP A 222 -10.92 3.72 6.79
C ASP A 222 -9.94 2.56 6.63
N LYS A 223 -9.13 2.34 7.65
CA LYS A 223 -8.18 1.22 7.78
C LYS A 223 -8.80 0.09 8.59
N GLY A 224 -8.27 -1.12 8.45
CA GLY A 224 -8.82 -2.27 9.17
C GLY A 224 -8.52 -3.60 8.51
N PHE A 225 -9.47 -4.53 8.57
CA PHE A 225 -9.31 -5.88 8.06
C PHE A 225 -10.66 -6.42 7.54
N TYR A 226 -10.60 -7.44 6.71
CA TYR A 226 -11.81 -8.13 6.25
C TYR A 226 -12.12 -9.37 7.07
N THR A 227 -13.41 -9.69 7.13
CA THR A 227 -13.89 -11.03 7.47
C THR A 227 -14.66 -11.59 6.29
N VAL A 228 -14.60 -12.90 6.11
CA VAL A 228 -15.30 -13.60 5.06
C VAL A 228 -16.04 -14.79 5.65
N LYS A 229 -17.28 -15.02 5.21
CA LYS A 229 -17.99 -16.28 5.38
C LYS A 229 -18.16 -16.90 4.02
N TYR A 230 -17.82 -18.16 3.88
CA TYR A 230 -17.86 -18.85 2.61
C TYR A 230 -18.52 -20.22 2.77
N ASP A 231 -19.48 -20.53 1.91
CA ASP A 231 -20.05 -21.87 1.82
C ASP A 231 -19.45 -22.60 0.60
N ASN A 232 -18.57 -23.58 0.84
CA ASN A 232 -17.89 -24.32 -0.21
C ASN A 232 -18.82 -25.22 -1.06
N LYS A 233 -20.08 -25.43 -0.63
CA LYS A 233 -21.08 -26.20 -1.40
C LYS A 233 -21.84 -25.31 -2.39
N THR A 234 -22.32 -24.15 -1.91
CA THR A 234 -23.09 -23.21 -2.74
C THR A 234 -22.22 -22.20 -3.46
N LYS A 235 -20.93 -22.08 -3.05
CA LYS A 235 -19.97 -21.05 -3.50
C LYS A 235 -20.39 -19.62 -3.12
N GLU A 236 -21.40 -19.49 -2.28
CA GLU A 236 -21.85 -18.19 -1.78
C GLU A 236 -20.89 -17.65 -0.70
N PHE A 237 -20.69 -16.35 -0.70
CA PHE A 237 -19.86 -15.68 0.30
C PHE A 237 -20.46 -14.37 0.78
N GLU A 238 -20.10 -14.01 1.99
CA GLU A 238 -20.38 -12.71 2.61
C GLU A 238 -19.04 -12.13 3.11
N THR A 239 -18.73 -10.91 2.72
CA THR A 239 -17.56 -10.19 3.19
C THR A 239 -17.98 -9.01 4.06
N LYS A 240 -17.20 -8.71 5.08
CA LYS A 240 -17.40 -7.54 5.91
C LYS A 240 -16.06 -6.89 6.24
N PHE A 241 -15.95 -5.60 5.98
CA PHE A 241 -14.82 -4.80 6.45
C PHE A 241 -15.04 -4.39 7.91
N ILE A 242 -14.03 -4.61 8.74
CA ILE A 242 -14.02 -4.21 10.15
C ILE A 242 -13.04 -3.05 10.30
N VAL A 243 -13.56 -1.88 10.59
CA VAL A 243 -12.78 -0.66 10.71
C VAL A 243 -11.89 -0.71 11.96
N ASN A 244 -10.60 -0.43 11.79
CA ASN A 244 -9.68 -0.14 12.89
C ASN A 244 -9.95 1.27 13.42
N GLN A 245 -10.78 1.34 14.46
CA GLN A 245 -11.17 2.62 15.06
C GLN A 245 -10.02 3.32 15.81
N LEU A 246 -8.93 2.61 16.08
CA LEU A 246 -7.76 3.13 16.77
C LEU A 246 -6.69 3.65 15.79
N ALA A 247 -6.86 3.38 14.48
CA ALA A 247 -5.93 3.85 13.47
C ALA A 247 -5.83 5.37 13.48
N LYS A 248 -4.61 5.86 13.69
CA LYS A 248 -4.31 7.29 13.76
C LYS A 248 -4.81 8.01 12.51
N ARG A 249 -5.40 9.17 12.69
CA ARG A 249 -5.93 9.98 11.60
C ARG A 249 -4.97 11.07 11.23
N TYR A 250 -4.73 11.19 9.92
CA TYR A 250 -3.84 12.18 9.32
C TYR A 250 -4.66 13.11 8.44
N ASP A 251 -4.46 14.42 8.56
CA ASP A 251 -5.08 15.38 7.66
C ASP A 251 -4.07 16.39 7.12
N THR A 252 -4.36 16.94 5.95
CA THR A 252 -3.55 17.99 5.32
C THR A 252 -4.40 19.22 5.08
N ILE A 253 -4.04 20.30 5.75
CA ILE A 253 -4.63 21.62 5.55
C ILE A 253 -3.76 22.37 4.56
N GLU A 254 -4.35 22.80 3.46
CA GLU A 254 -3.67 23.60 2.44
C GLU A 254 -4.01 25.07 2.58
N ILE A 255 -3.00 25.90 2.70
CA ILE A 255 -3.14 27.36 2.83
C ILE A 255 -2.77 28.02 1.51
N TYR A 256 -3.79 28.48 0.78
CA TYR A 256 -3.65 29.25 -0.43
C TYR A 256 -4.04 30.71 -0.19
N ASP A 257 -3.35 31.65 -0.84
CA ASP A 257 -3.67 33.08 -0.71
C ASP A 257 -5.08 33.41 -1.24
N LYS A 258 -5.48 32.73 -2.33
CA LYS A 258 -6.76 33.01 -2.98
C LYS A 258 -7.97 32.70 -2.10
N ASP A 259 -7.89 31.65 -1.32
CA ASP A 259 -9.02 31.13 -0.56
C ASP A 259 -9.13 31.77 0.83
N THR A 260 -7.99 32.12 1.44
CA THR A 260 -7.93 32.51 2.84
C THR A 260 -7.51 33.97 3.06
N ARG A 261 -6.95 34.61 2.04
CA ARG A 261 -6.25 35.90 2.16
C ARG A 261 -5.16 35.89 3.27
N PHE A 262 -4.71 34.71 3.64
CA PHE A 262 -3.82 34.45 4.76
C PHE A 262 -2.57 35.34 4.71
N TYR A 263 -1.94 35.45 3.54
CA TYR A 263 -0.71 36.23 3.37
C TYR A 263 -0.91 37.75 3.44
N LYS A 264 -2.16 38.24 3.51
CA LYS A 264 -2.52 39.65 3.68
C LYS A 264 -2.86 40.00 5.11
N LEU A 265 -2.98 39.00 5.98
CA LEU A 265 -3.21 39.22 7.40
C LEU A 265 -1.93 39.70 8.09
N ASP A 266 -2.09 40.47 9.15
CA ASP A 266 -1.00 40.74 10.07
C ASP A 266 -0.57 39.45 10.81
N LYS A 267 0.63 39.48 11.39
CA LYS A 267 1.28 38.34 12.04
C LYS A 267 0.44 37.66 13.12
N GLU A 268 -0.18 38.47 13.97
CA GLU A 268 -1.01 37.96 15.07
C GLU A 268 -2.26 37.29 14.54
N SER A 269 -2.88 37.89 13.53
CA SER A 269 -4.04 37.33 12.82
C SER A 269 -3.71 36.05 12.07
N GLN A 270 -2.51 35.91 11.47
CA GLN A 270 -2.07 34.67 10.84
C GLN A 270 -1.97 33.53 11.86
N ILE A 271 -1.35 33.77 13.01
CA ILE A 271 -1.24 32.76 14.06
C ILE A 271 -2.62 32.40 14.64
N LYS A 272 -3.47 33.39 14.92
CA LYS A 272 -4.84 33.14 15.41
C LYS A 272 -5.65 32.30 14.43
N TYR A 273 -5.54 32.60 13.13
CA TYR A 273 -6.21 31.83 12.08
C TYR A 273 -5.77 30.38 12.09
N LEU A 274 -4.46 30.09 12.14
CA LEU A 274 -3.96 28.73 12.17
C LEU A 274 -4.39 27.98 13.43
N ILE A 275 -4.35 28.62 14.59
CA ILE A 275 -4.81 28.03 15.85
C ILE A 275 -6.31 27.70 15.77
N SER A 276 -7.13 28.62 15.23
CA SER A 276 -8.57 28.40 15.11
C SER A 276 -8.92 27.22 14.20
N ILE A 277 -8.10 26.95 13.19
CA ILE A 277 -8.25 25.77 12.35
C ILE A 277 -7.95 24.50 13.18
N LEU A 278 -6.83 24.49 13.91
CA LEU A 278 -6.42 23.33 14.71
C LEU A 278 -7.41 23.01 15.81
N ASP A 279 -7.99 24.01 16.45
CA ASP A 279 -8.97 23.84 17.54
C ASP A 279 -10.29 23.19 17.07
N GLY A 280 -10.59 23.24 15.77
CA GLY A 280 -11.78 22.65 15.18
C GLY A 280 -11.59 21.24 14.61
N ILE A 281 -10.37 20.68 14.69
CA ILE A 281 -10.00 19.44 13.99
C ILE A 281 -9.72 18.32 14.99
N ASP A 282 -10.40 17.20 14.79
CA ASP A 282 -10.23 15.96 15.57
C ASP A 282 -9.37 14.95 14.76
N TYR A 283 -8.06 15.27 14.60
CA TYR A 283 -7.07 14.40 13.97
C TYR A 283 -5.85 14.21 14.86
N ASP A 284 -5.21 13.04 14.74
CA ASP A 284 -4.01 12.72 15.51
C ASP A 284 -2.77 13.44 14.98
N PHE A 285 -2.67 13.57 13.65
CA PHE A 285 -1.57 14.26 12.98
C PHE A 285 -2.10 15.21 11.90
N ILE A 286 -1.59 16.42 11.90
CA ILE A 286 -1.99 17.48 10.95
C ILE A 286 -0.76 17.97 10.20
N ARG A 287 -0.84 18.02 8.89
CA ARG A 287 0.13 18.74 8.05
C ARG A 287 -0.49 20.05 7.58
N ILE A 288 0.15 21.16 7.89
CA ILE A 288 -0.23 22.45 7.31
C ILE A 288 0.73 22.75 6.18
N GLN A 289 0.20 22.75 4.96
CA GLN A 289 0.95 22.97 3.73
C GLN A 289 0.70 24.38 3.21
N PHE A 290 1.71 25.22 3.27
CA PHE A 290 1.65 26.62 2.82
C PHE A 290 2.06 26.72 1.36
N TYR A 291 1.24 27.32 0.53
CA TYR A 291 1.55 27.68 -0.86
C TYR A 291 1.82 29.20 -0.90
N ILE A 292 3.07 29.56 -0.71
CA ILE A 292 3.50 30.96 -0.55
C ILE A 292 3.61 31.62 -1.92
N PRO A 293 2.96 32.78 -2.16
CA PRO A 293 3.10 33.55 -3.38
C PRO A 293 4.54 34.00 -3.64
N ASP A 294 4.97 34.03 -4.90
CA ASP A 294 6.36 34.42 -5.28
C ASP A 294 6.69 35.86 -4.92
N ASP A 295 5.70 36.72 -4.91
CA ASP A 295 5.82 38.15 -4.61
C ASP A 295 5.73 38.45 -3.10
N TYR A 296 5.62 37.40 -2.26
CA TYR A 296 5.54 37.58 -0.83
C TYR A 296 6.94 37.86 -0.23
N SER A 297 7.22 39.11 0.03
CA SER A 297 8.54 39.60 0.46
C SER A 297 8.97 39.15 1.86
N GLU A 298 8.04 38.80 2.74
CA GLU A 298 8.30 38.40 4.13
C GLU A 298 8.44 36.89 4.33
N TYR A 299 8.74 36.14 3.28
CA TYR A 299 8.80 34.68 3.28
C TYR A 299 9.62 34.06 4.42
N ASN A 300 10.88 34.45 4.56
CA ASN A 300 11.76 33.90 5.59
C ASN A 300 11.25 34.20 7.01
N PHE A 301 10.69 35.39 7.19
CA PHE A 301 10.12 35.81 8.47
C PHE A 301 8.86 34.99 8.80
N LEU A 302 7.98 34.77 7.83
CA LEU A 302 6.78 33.94 7.99
C LEU A 302 7.15 32.52 8.44
N ILE A 303 8.10 31.88 7.77
CA ILE A 303 8.56 30.53 8.14
C ILE A 303 9.06 30.50 9.58
N SER A 304 9.94 31.42 9.96
CA SER A 304 10.50 31.47 11.31
C SER A 304 9.41 31.64 12.36
N MET A 305 8.51 32.60 12.16
CA MET A 305 7.41 32.92 13.06
C MET A 305 6.47 31.74 13.27
N ILE A 306 6.03 31.10 12.17
CA ILE A 306 5.12 29.96 12.24
C ILE A 306 5.82 28.77 12.88
N THR A 307 7.06 28.46 12.49
CA THR A 307 7.83 27.34 13.05
C THR A 307 8.02 27.50 14.56
N GLU A 308 8.36 28.70 15.03
CA GLU A 308 8.50 28.98 16.45
C GLU A 308 7.15 28.84 17.19
N SER A 309 6.08 29.43 16.67
CA SER A 309 4.75 29.42 17.28
C SER A 309 4.18 28.00 17.41
N PHE A 310 4.50 27.12 16.44
CA PHE A 310 3.99 25.75 16.39
C PHE A 310 4.96 24.70 16.92
N SER A 311 6.15 25.08 17.39
CA SER A 311 7.16 24.16 17.92
C SER A 311 6.69 23.27 19.07
N LYS A 312 5.69 23.72 19.83
CA LYS A 312 5.06 22.96 20.93
C LYS A 312 4.07 21.88 20.48
N TYR A 313 3.57 21.96 19.23
CA TYR A 313 2.58 21.01 18.69
C TYR A 313 3.31 19.84 18.01
N LYS A 314 3.58 18.77 18.74
CA LYS A 314 4.35 17.61 18.25
C LYS A 314 3.65 16.85 17.10
N ASN A 315 2.36 16.98 17.00
CA ASN A 315 1.52 16.33 15.99
C ASN A 315 1.24 17.22 14.76
N VAL A 316 1.82 18.42 14.70
CA VAL A 316 1.67 19.33 13.57
C VAL A 316 2.95 19.35 12.74
N LYS A 317 2.84 18.99 11.47
CA LYS A 317 3.90 19.10 10.47
C LYS A 317 3.68 20.35 9.62
N LEU A 318 4.69 21.18 9.51
CA LEU A 318 4.67 22.38 8.66
C LEU A 318 5.43 22.08 7.37
N ASP A 319 4.83 22.40 6.24
CA ASP A 319 5.41 22.24 4.90
C ASP A 319 5.25 23.54 4.11
N PHE A 320 6.35 24.13 3.67
CA PHE A 320 6.36 25.42 2.99
C PHE A 320 6.80 25.26 1.55
N LYS A 321 5.90 25.52 0.62
CA LYS A 321 6.16 25.49 -0.81
C LYS A 321 6.12 26.89 -1.39
N VAL A 322 7.26 27.38 -1.84
CA VAL A 322 7.33 28.61 -2.64
C VAL A 322 6.98 28.21 -4.08
N ASN A 323 5.89 28.73 -4.57
CA ASN A 323 5.40 28.34 -5.89
C ASN A 323 5.22 29.54 -6.78
N SER A 324 6.11 29.66 -7.73
CA SER A 324 6.01 30.63 -8.82
C SER A 324 4.77 30.47 -9.71
N LYS A 325 4.07 29.34 -9.65
CA LYS A 325 2.80 29.14 -10.36
C LYS A 325 2.09 27.95 -9.74
N ILE A 326 1.17 28.20 -8.82
CA ILE A 326 0.20 27.17 -8.40
C ILE A 326 -0.61 26.77 -9.64
N LYS A 327 -0.20 25.66 -10.23
CA LYS A 327 -0.98 25.07 -11.31
C LYS A 327 -2.13 24.34 -10.65
N SER A 328 -3.35 24.74 -10.94
CA SER A 328 -4.52 23.95 -10.59
C SER A 328 -4.30 22.50 -11.06
N ARG A 329 -4.89 21.51 -10.37
CA ARG A 329 -4.84 20.09 -10.80
C ARG A 329 -5.12 19.96 -12.30
N LYS A 330 -6.06 20.76 -12.82
CA LYS A 330 -6.39 20.87 -14.25
C LYS A 330 -5.21 21.35 -15.11
N GLN A 331 -4.43 22.33 -14.65
CA GLN A 331 -3.24 22.82 -15.37
C GLN A 331 -2.05 21.83 -15.31
N VAL A 332 -1.98 21.00 -14.27
CA VAL A 332 -1.00 19.90 -14.18
C VAL A 332 -1.42 18.79 -15.14
N GLU A 333 -2.70 18.42 -15.17
CA GLU A 333 -3.26 17.44 -16.10
C GLU A 333 -3.09 17.89 -17.56
N GLU A 334 -3.37 19.17 -17.88
CA GLU A 334 -3.10 19.74 -19.20
C GLU A 334 -1.62 19.68 -19.58
N LYS A 335 -0.68 19.94 -18.63
CA LYS A 335 0.74 19.81 -18.91
C LYS A 335 1.20 18.36 -19.07
N ILE A 336 0.64 17.45 -18.29
CA ILE A 336 0.91 16.01 -18.44
C ILE A 336 0.40 15.56 -19.81
N ASN A 337 -0.78 15.98 -20.23
CA ASN A 337 -1.33 15.66 -21.55
C ASN A 337 -0.45 16.22 -22.68
N ILE A 338 -0.02 17.47 -22.58
CA ILE A 338 0.92 18.08 -23.55
C ILE A 338 2.25 17.32 -23.60
N LEU A 339 2.76 16.87 -22.44
CA LEU A 339 3.98 16.06 -22.37
C LEU A 339 3.77 14.66 -22.97
N LEU A 340 2.61 14.05 -22.74
CA LEU A 340 2.27 12.76 -23.34
C LEU A 340 2.02 12.87 -24.84
N GLU A 341 1.39 13.94 -25.32
CA GLU A 341 1.28 14.23 -26.75
C GLU A 341 2.67 14.42 -27.39
N ARG A 342 3.55 15.16 -26.74
CA ARG A 342 4.87 15.46 -27.26
C ARG A 342 5.88 14.32 -27.18
N TYR A 343 5.84 13.55 -26.09
CA TYR A 343 6.81 12.50 -25.80
C TYR A 343 6.19 11.10 -25.66
N GLY A 344 4.90 10.95 -25.92
CA GLY A 344 4.17 9.68 -25.80
C GLY A 344 4.75 8.56 -26.67
N PHE A 345 5.46 8.92 -27.77
CA PHE A 345 6.16 7.98 -28.62
C PHE A 345 7.25 7.18 -27.87
N ILE A 346 7.78 7.70 -26.75
CA ILE A 346 8.78 6.99 -25.92
C ILE A 346 8.17 5.70 -25.36
N PHE A 347 6.87 5.71 -25.09
CA PHE A 347 6.12 4.58 -24.52
C PHE A 347 5.49 3.67 -25.58
N ASP A 348 5.57 4.03 -26.88
CA ASP A 348 5.04 3.20 -27.95
C ASP A 348 5.98 2.03 -28.26
N ASN A 349 5.54 0.81 -27.91
CA ASN A 349 6.33 -0.42 -28.15
C ASN A 349 6.45 -0.81 -29.64
N LYS A 350 5.72 -0.14 -30.54
CA LYS A 350 5.81 -0.37 -31.99
C LYS A 350 6.95 0.43 -32.64
N ILE A 351 7.49 1.42 -31.94
CA ILE A 351 8.58 2.26 -32.43
C ILE A 351 9.90 1.72 -31.87
N ASP A 352 10.87 1.49 -32.73
CA ASP A 352 12.20 1.03 -32.33
C ASP A 352 12.98 2.09 -31.52
N CYS A 353 13.95 1.63 -30.73
CA CYS A 353 14.69 2.46 -29.79
C CYS A 353 15.43 3.63 -30.48
N TYR A 354 16.02 3.40 -31.63
CA TYR A 354 16.81 4.44 -32.33
C TYR A 354 15.91 5.53 -32.93
N THR A 355 14.75 5.15 -33.43
CA THR A 355 13.72 6.09 -33.89
C THR A 355 13.19 6.93 -32.72
N LYS A 356 12.98 6.34 -31.56
CA LYS A 356 12.60 7.09 -30.35
C LYS A 356 13.66 8.10 -29.93
N ILE A 357 14.92 7.69 -29.90
CA ILE A 357 16.06 8.57 -29.56
C ILE A 357 16.14 9.73 -30.55
N ARG A 358 16.05 9.46 -31.86
CA ARG A 358 16.05 10.49 -32.91
C ARG A 358 14.93 11.51 -32.67
N GLN A 359 13.71 11.02 -32.48
CA GLN A 359 12.54 11.87 -32.29
C GLN A 359 12.67 12.72 -31.00
N PHE A 360 13.20 12.14 -29.92
CA PHE A 360 13.47 12.89 -28.69
C PHE A 360 14.51 14.01 -28.89
N ILE A 361 15.58 13.75 -29.68
CA ILE A 361 16.58 14.75 -29.98
C ILE A 361 15.99 15.90 -30.81
N ILE A 362 15.16 15.59 -31.81
CA ILE A 362 14.45 16.60 -32.61
C ILE A 362 13.58 17.47 -31.70
N GLU A 363 12.74 16.85 -30.86
CA GLU A 363 11.79 17.55 -29.99
C GLU A 363 12.46 18.42 -28.94
N LYS A 364 13.56 17.93 -28.35
CA LYS A 364 14.21 18.62 -27.23
C LYS A 364 15.23 19.66 -27.65
N PHE A 365 15.98 19.37 -28.73
CA PHE A 365 17.13 20.18 -29.12
C PHE A 365 16.97 20.84 -30.49
N ASN A 366 15.85 20.58 -31.17
CA ASN A 366 15.57 21.04 -32.55
C ASN A 366 16.70 20.67 -33.53
N LYS A 367 17.29 19.46 -33.38
CA LYS A 367 18.36 18.93 -34.19
C LYS A 367 17.98 17.58 -34.75
N ASP A 368 18.03 17.40 -36.07
CA ASP A 368 17.85 16.10 -36.70
C ASP A 368 19.20 15.39 -36.84
N ILE A 369 19.31 14.17 -36.32
CA ILE A 369 20.48 13.32 -36.39
C ILE A 369 20.07 12.01 -37.06
N SER A 370 20.83 11.54 -38.06
CA SER A 370 20.50 10.27 -38.71
C SER A 370 20.60 9.07 -37.73
N ILE A 371 19.75 8.08 -37.94
CA ILE A 371 19.73 6.86 -37.12
C ILE A 371 21.10 6.14 -37.15
N ASP A 372 21.79 6.17 -38.29
CA ASP A 372 23.12 5.55 -38.38
C ASP A 372 24.14 6.23 -37.46
N LYS A 373 24.15 7.56 -37.38
CA LYS A 373 24.95 8.28 -36.39
C LYS A 373 24.59 7.93 -34.94
N ILE A 374 23.31 7.72 -34.63
CA ILE A 374 22.88 7.33 -33.29
C ILE A 374 23.40 5.93 -32.95
N LYS A 375 23.35 4.99 -33.91
CA LYS A 375 23.90 3.65 -33.76
C LYS A 375 25.42 3.65 -33.52
N ASP A 376 26.16 4.51 -34.23
CA ASP A 376 27.60 4.63 -34.06
C ASP A 376 28.01 5.14 -32.67
N PHE A 377 27.15 5.88 -31.98
CA PHE A 377 27.39 6.37 -30.62
C PHE A 377 27.00 5.36 -29.53
N THR A 378 26.22 4.33 -29.85
CA THR A 378 25.69 3.36 -28.88
C THR A 378 26.35 1.99 -28.96
N ASN A 379 27.21 1.76 -29.96
CA ASN A 379 28.12 0.61 -30.10
C ASN A 379 29.52 0.98 -29.59
#